data_8c109e5512dcb83b0577886c46147097
#
_entry.id   8c109e5512dcb83b0577886c46147097
#
_cell.length_a   1.000
_cell.length_b   1.000
_cell.length_c   1.000
_cell.angle_alpha   90.00
_cell.angle_beta   90.00
_cell.angle_gamma   90.00
#
_symmetry.space_group_name_H-M   'P 1'
#
loop_
_entity.id
_entity.type
_entity.pdbx_description
1 polymer ?
#
loop_
_entity_poly.entity_id
_entity_poly.type
_entity_poly.pdbx_seq_one_letter_code
_entity_poly.pdbx_strand_id
1 'polypeptide(L)'
;MPGASKTRLSPPLRPDECAALSSCFIRDLAETLRALTLDGDVAGYAVYTPAGTEQALRRLLPDHFGLLLQCEGDLGARLLRATIDLLSLGHAGAILLNADSPTLPAAILRAAVDAVRGNDAVVLSPAIDGGYTLIGLSRAHRRVFADIPWSTPAVHRFTVERAREIGVPVVDVPGWYDVDDAETLHLLEQELAGAPLPFAGDLRGAQAPATRQFLAKRNAPLRAGAIR
;
A
#
# COMPACT_ATOMS: atom_id res chain seq x y z
N MET A 1 -8.41 -7.37 12.22
CA MET A 1 -8.86 -7.81 13.58
C MET A 1 -8.06 -7.06 14.63
N PRO A 2 -8.66 -6.61 15.76
CA PRO A 2 -7.91 -5.95 16.82
C PRO A 2 -6.74 -6.83 17.30
N GLY A 3 -5.55 -6.23 17.47
CA GLY A 3 -4.34 -6.93 17.90
C GLY A 3 -3.58 -7.73 16.82
N ALA A 4 -4.09 -7.79 15.58
CA ALA A 4 -3.45 -8.53 14.49
C ALA A 4 -2.88 -7.61 13.38
N SER A 5 -3.21 -6.32 13.40
CA SER A 5 -2.73 -5.34 12.41
C SER A 5 -2.23 -4.08 13.10
N LYS A 6 -1.19 -3.47 12.53
CA LYS A 6 -0.64 -2.19 12.99
C LYS A 6 -0.23 -2.17 14.48
N THR A 7 0.35 -3.27 14.97
CA THR A 7 0.73 -3.42 16.40
C THR A 7 1.76 -2.40 16.85
N ARG A 8 2.63 -1.91 15.95
CA ARG A 8 3.62 -0.86 16.24
C ARG A 8 3.01 0.54 16.41
N LEU A 9 1.75 0.71 16.03
CA LEU A 9 0.97 1.93 16.33
C LEU A 9 0.37 1.92 17.75
N SER A 10 0.55 0.85 18.51
CA SER A 10 0.02 0.71 19.88
C SER A 10 1.17 0.63 20.90
N PRO A 11 1.47 1.71 21.67
CA PRO A 11 0.86 3.05 21.64
C PRO A 11 1.27 3.88 20.41
N PRO A 12 0.62 5.01 20.06
CA PRO A 12 -0.39 5.74 20.84
C PRO A 12 -1.84 5.29 20.61
N LEU A 13 -2.09 4.39 19.66
CA LEU A 13 -3.43 3.87 19.38
C LEU A 13 -3.75 2.65 20.24
N ARG A 14 -5.03 2.46 20.58
CA ARG A 14 -5.50 1.21 21.14
C ARG A 14 -5.65 0.14 20.03
N PRO A 15 -5.64 -1.16 20.37
CA PRO A 15 -5.76 -2.21 19.34
C PRO A 15 -7.03 -2.14 18.47
N ASP A 16 -8.15 -1.68 19.03
CA ASP A 16 -9.39 -1.43 18.28
C ASP A 16 -9.27 -0.23 17.33
N GLU A 17 -8.58 0.82 17.75
CA GLU A 17 -8.26 1.98 16.91
C GLU A 17 -7.30 1.62 15.77
N CYS A 18 -6.30 0.77 16.02
CA CYS A 18 -5.40 0.27 14.98
C CYS A 18 -6.17 -0.49 13.88
N ALA A 19 -7.11 -1.36 14.27
CA ALA A 19 -7.93 -2.10 13.31
C ALA A 19 -8.88 -1.18 12.52
N ALA A 20 -9.48 -0.18 13.19
CA ALA A 20 -10.33 0.81 12.53
C ALA A 20 -9.54 1.69 11.56
N LEU A 21 -8.36 2.16 11.96
CA LEU A 21 -7.47 2.95 11.11
C LEU A 21 -7.00 2.16 9.88
N SER A 22 -6.60 0.89 10.05
CA SER A 22 -6.26 -0.01 8.94
C SER A 22 -7.41 -0.14 7.94
N SER A 23 -8.65 -0.22 8.40
CA SER A 23 -9.83 -0.25 7.54
C SER A 23 -10.04 1.07 6.79
N CYS A 24 -9.70 2.20 7.41
CA CYS A 24 -9.72 3.51 6.75
C CYS A 24 -8.66 3.58 5.64
N PHE A 25 -7.43 3.09 5.90
CA PHE A 25 -6.35 3.04 4.92
C PHE A 25 -6.73 2.23 3.69
N ILE A 26 -7.28 1.03 3.89
CA ILE A 26 -7.75 0.16 2.79
C ILE A 26 -8.81 0.89 1.94
N ARG A 27 -9.77 1.56 2.60
CA ARG A 27 -10.84 2.29 1.90
C ARG A 27 -10.29 3.46 1.08
N ASP A 28 -9.42 4.28 1.67
CA ASP A 28 -8.86 5.45 1.02
C ASP A 28 -7.97 5.06 -0.17
N LEU A 29 -7.13 4.04 0.01
CA LEU A 29 -6.28 3.53 -1.06
C LEU A 29 -7.11 2.89 -2.18
N ALA A 30 -8.16 2.14 -1.85
CA ALA A 30 -9.07 1.56 -2.83
C ALA A 30 -9.81 2.65 -3.64
N GLU A 31 -10.16 3.78 -3.01
CA GLU A 31 -10.75 4.92 -3.71
C GLU A 31 -9.76 5.61 -4.66
N THR A 32 -8.48 5.75 -4.25
CA THR A 32 -7.41 6.23 -5.12
C THR A 32 -7.23 5.31 -6.33
N LEU A 33 -7.22 3.99 -6.11
CA LEU A 33 -7.14 2.99 -7.18
C LEU A 33 -8.39 3.02 -8.09
N ARG A 34 -9.59 3.20 -7.52
CA ARG A 34 -10.84 3.28 -8.28
C ARG A 34 -10.78 4.36 -9.35
N ALA A 35 -10.17 5.51 -9.04
CA ALA A 35 -10.00 6.58 -10.02
C ALA A 35 -9.17 6.18 -11.25
N LEU A 36 -8.22 5.23 -11.08
CA LEU A 36 -7.41 4.69 -12.19
C LEU A 36 -8.15 3.61 -13.00
N THR A 37 -9.17 2.96 -12.41
CA THR A 37 -9.93 1.91 -13.11
C THR A 37 -11.01 2.46 -14.03
N LEU A 38 -11.34 3.75 -13.95
CA LEU A 38 -12.40 4.37 -14.73
C LEU A 38 -12.13 4.37 -16.25
N ASP A 39 -10.86 4.40 -16.64
CA ASP A 39 -10.45 4.39 -18.04
C ASP A 39 -10.46 2.97 -18.65
N GLY A 40 -10.78 1.93 -17.85
CA GLY A 40 -10.92 0.53 -18.29
C GLY A 40 -9.60 -0.23 -18.48
N ASP A 41 -8.47 0.44 -18.37
CA ASP A 41 -7.14 -0.15 -18.62
C ASP A 41 -6.48 -0.75 -17.38
N VAL A 42 -7.02 -0.47 -16.21
CA VAL A 42 -6.53 -0.94 -14.90
C VAL A 42 -7.64 -1.66 -14.16
N ALA A 43 -7.34 -2.83 -13.58
CA ALA A 43 -8.25 -3.56 -12.72
C ALA A 43 -7.73 -3.57 -11.28
N GLY A 44 -8.63 -3.33 -10.33
CA GLY A 44 -8.32 -3.33 -8.90
C GLY A 44 -8.56 -4.70 -8.27
N TYR A 45 -7.62 -5.14 -7.44
CA TYR A 45 -7.70 -6.39 -6.68
C TYR A 45 -7.28 -6.18 -5.23
N ALA A 46 -7.90 -6.89 -4.30
CA ALA A 46 -7.39 -7.07 -2.96
C ALA A 46 -6.86 -8.49 -2.79
N VAL A 47 -5.56 -8.59 -2.47
CA VAL A 47 -4.92 -9.86 -2.09
C VAL A 47 -5.00 -9.97 -0.57
N TYR A 48 -5.76 -10.93 -0.06
CA TYR A 48 -6.19 -10.92 1.34
C TYR A 48 -5.95 -12.25 2.07
N THR A 49 -5.84 -12.16 3.37
CA THR A 49 -5.81 -13.28 4.33
C THR A 49 -6.40 -12.83 5.67
N PRO A 50 -7.00 -13.72 6.47
CA PRO A 50 -7.32 -15.11 6.22
C PRO A 50 -8.57 -15.30 5.33
N ALA A 51 -8.75 -16.53 4.82
CA ALA A 51 -10.01 -16.93 4.19
C ALA A 51 -11.20 -16.70 5.14
N GLY A 52 -12.38 -16.38 4.57
CA GLY A 52 -13.61 -16.07 5.34
C GLY A 52 -13.74 -14.59 5.70
N THR A 53 -12.81 -13.71 5.28
CA THR A 53 -12.89 -12.27 5.50
C THR A 53 -13.43 -11.49 4.29
N GLU A 54 -13.86 -12.19 3.24
CA GLU A 54 -14.30 -11.62 1.95
C GLU A 54 -15.44 -10.61 2.12
N GLN A 55 -16.44 -10.98 2.92
CA GLN A 55 -17.59 -10.10 3.15
C GLN A 55 -17.20 -8.79 3.86
N ALA A 56 -16.24 -8.86 4.79
CA ALA A 56 -15.74 -7.68 5.47
C ALA A 56 -14.97 -6.77 4.51
N LEU A 57 -14.13 -7.34 3.63
CA LEU A 57 -13.40 -6.61 2.59
C LEU A 57 -14.34 -5.98 1.57
N ARG A 58 -15.37 -6.70 1.10
CA ARG A 58 -16.37 -6.16 0.16
C ARG A 58 -17.04 -4.88 0.65
N ARG A 59 -17.14 -4.66 1.95
CA ARG A 59 -17.68 -3.41 2.53
C ARG A 59 -16.69 -2.23 2.49
N LEU A 60 -15.42 -2.50 2.22
CA LEU A 60 -14.35 -1.50 2.17
C LEU A 60 -13.95 -1.16 0.73
N LEU A 61 -14.19 -2.08 -0.20
CA LEU A 61 -13.70 -2.02 -1.58
C LEU A 61 -14.82 -1.61 -2.55
N PRO A 62 -14.49 -0.98 -3.68
CA PRO A 62 -15.41 -0.83 -4.80
C PRO A 62 -15.93 -2.18 -5.29
N ASP A 63 -17.19 -2.24 -5.72
CA ASP A 63 -17.88 -3.50 -6.12
C ASP A 63 -17.17 -4.28 -7.23
N HIS A 64 -16.52 -3.55 -8.15
CA HIS A 64 -15.83 -4.14 -9.31
C HIS A 64 -14.41 -4.67 -8.98
N PHE A 65 -13.91 -4.50 -7.76
CA PHE A 65 -12.60 -5.02 -7.39
C PHE A 65 -12.63 -6.55 -7.23
N GLY A 66 -11.60 -7.20 -7.79
CA GLY A 66 -11.35 -8.63 -7.59
C GLY A 66 -10.86 -8.94 -6.17
N LEU A 67 -11.06 -10.17 -5.73
CA LEU A 67 -10.49 -10.70 -4.49
C LEU A 67 -9.62 -11.91 -4.82
N LEU A 68 -8.39 -11.92 -4.32
CA LEU A 68 -7.45 -13.04 -4.44
C LEU A 68 -7.01 -13.46 -3.04
N LEU A 69 -7.18 -14.75 -2.72
CA LEU A 69 -6.70 -15.26 -1.44
C LEU A 69 -5.16 -15.31 -1.46
N GLN A 70 -4.55 -14.72 -0.45
CA GLN A 70 -3.10 -14.73 -0.30
C GLN A 70 -2.61 -16.15 0.03
N CYS A 71 -1.54 -16.60 -0.61
CA CYS A 71 -0.92 -17.87 -0.27
C CYS A 71 -0.18 -17.80 1.09
N GLU A 72 0.14 -18.96 1.64
CA GLU A 72 1.03 -19.07 2.79
C GLU A 72 2.49 -18.83 2.37
N GLY A 73 3.36 -18.60 3.36
CA GLY A 73 4.78 -18.33 3.15
C GLY A 73 5.21 -16.95 3.63
N ASP A 74 6.45 -16.59 3.38
CA ASP A 74 7.00 -15.26 3.65
C ASP A 74 6.44 -14.20 2.70
N LEU A 75 6.80 -12.94 2.92
CA LEU A 75 6.32 -11.84 2.08
C LEU A 75 6.74 -12.02 0.61
N GLY A 76 7.96 -12.51 0.35
CA GLY A 76 8.44 -12.75 -1.02
C GLY A 76 7.61 -13.80 -1.76
N ALA A 77 7.30 -14.91 -1.13
CA ALA A 77 6.44 -15.96 -1.68
C ALA A 77 5.03 -15.42 -1.98
N ARG A 78 4.48 -14.59 -1.09
CA ARG A 78 3.15 -13.98 -1.25
C ARG A 78 3.10 -12.99 -2.40
N LEU A 79 4.10 -12.10 -2.53
CA LEU A 79 4.22 -11.14 -3.63
C LEU A 79 4.40 -11.85 -4.97
N LEU A 80 5.30 -12.84 -5.04
CA LEU A 80 5.50 -13.65 -6.24
C LEU A 80 4.20 -14.35 -6.67
N ARG A 81 3.52 -14.98 -5.73
CA ARG A 81 2.27 -15.70 -6.03
C ARG A 81 1.18 -14.75 -6.51
N ALA A 82 0.98 -13.61 -5.87
CA ALA A 82 0.03 -12.59 -6.31
C ALA A 82 0.35 -12.08 -7.72
N THR A 83 1.64 -11.85 -8.03
CA THR A 83 2.09 -11.49 -9.38
C THR A 83 1.70 -12.55 -10.40
N ILE A 84 1.98 -13.84 -10.12
CA ILE A 84 1.65 -14.96 -11.00
C ILE A 84 0.14 -15.05 -11.22
N ASP A 85 -0.65 -14.95 -10.15
CA ASP A 85 -2.10 -15.07 -10.22
C ASP A 85 -2.71 -13.96 -11.08
N LEU A 86 -2.29 -12.71 -10.88
CA LEU A 86 -2.76 -11.57 -11.68
C LEU A 86 -2.38 -11.72 -13.16
N LEU A 87 -1.15 -12.08 -13.47
CA LEU A 87 -0.72 -12.33 -14.86
C LEU A 87 -1.49 -13.49 -15.50
N SER A 88 -1.82 -14.53 -14.72
CA SER A 88 -2.62 -15.68 -15.19
C SER A 88 -4.08 -15.32 -15.49
N LEU A 89 -4.60 -14.22 -14.95
CA LEU A 89 -5.89 -13.66 -15.31
C LEU A 89 -5.89 -12.90 -16.66
N GLY A 90 -4.75 -12.84 -17.33
CA GLY A 90 -4.58 -12.18 -18.63
C GLY A 90 -4.18 -10.71 -18.55
N HIS A 91 -3.81 -10.21 -17.37
CA HIS A 91 -3.27 -8.85 -17.24
C HIS A 91 -1.87 -8.75 -17.85
N ALA A 92 -1.58 -7.63 -18.55
CA ALA A 92 -0.29 -7.35 -19.16
C ALA A 92 0.81 -7.05 -18.12
N GLY A 93 0.43 -6.77 -16.89
CA GLY A 93 1.32 -6.53 -15.76
C GLY A 93 0.58 -6.53 -14.44
N ALA A 94 1.32 -6.62 -13.35
CA ALA A 94 0.82 -6.58 -11.99
C ALA A 94 1.58 -5.53 -11.19
N ILE A 95 0.87 -4.70 -10.44
CA ILE A 95 1.43 -3.75 -9.49
C ILE A 95 0.89 -4.13 -8.12
N LEU A 96 1.78 -4.51 -7.23
CA LEU A 96 1.46 -4.86 -5.85
C LEU A 96 1.85 -3.69 -4.95
N LEU A 97 0.95 -3.26 -4.09
CA LEU A 97 1.20 -2.17 -3.16
C LEU A 97 0.76 -2.58 -1.75
N ASN A 98 1.42 -2.00 -0.74
CA ASN A 98 0.99 -2.18 0.63
C ASN A 98 -0.34 -1.44 0.89
N ALA A 99 -1.05 -1.83 1.94
CA ALA A 99 -2.31 -1.19 2.34
C ALA A 99 -2.08 -0.05 3.36
N ASP A 100 -0.82 0.35 3.56
CA ASP A 100 -0.39 1.18 4.68
C ASP A 100 -0.02 2.61 4.28
N SER A 101 -0.21 2.95 3.01
CA SER A 101 0.05 4.28 2.41
C SER A 101 -1.26 4.95 1.98
N PRO A 102 -2.11 5.42 2.92
CA PRO A 102 -3.46 5.91 2.60
C PRO A 102 -3.46 7.17 1.73
N THR A 103 -2.35 7.93 1.75
CA THR A 103 -2.16 9.15 0.98
C THR A 103 -1.33 8.95 -0.28
N LEU A 104 -1.05 7.69 -0.70
CA LEU A 104 -0.27 7.41 -1.90
C LEU A 104 -0.84 8.18 -3.12
N PRO A 105 -0.05 9.08 -3.74
CA PRO A 105 -0.52 9.88 -4.87
C PRO A 105 -0.92 9.06 -6.09
N ALA A 106 -2.05 9.37 -6.70
CA ALA A 106 -2.45 8.75 -7.97
C ALA A 106 -1.42 8.96 -9.09
N ALA A 107 -0.61 10.03 -9.03
CA ALA A 107 0.48 10.27 -9.97
C ALA A 107 1.57 9.20 -9.92
N ILE A 108 1.91 8.70 -8.72
CA ILE A 108 2.87 7.59 -8.54
C ILE A 108 2.30 6.30 -9.17
N LEU A 109 1.02 6.02 -8.92
CA LEU A 109 0.36 4.84 -9.48
C LEU A 109 0.30 4.91 -11.02
N ARG A 110 -0.01 6.07 -11.61
CA ARG A 110 0.03 6.26 -13.07
C ARG A 110 1.43 6.04 -13.63
N ALA A 111 2.45 6.64 -13.02
CA ALA A 111 3.84 6.43 -13.42
C ALA A 111 4.25 4.95 -13.37
N ALA A 112 3.80 4.22 -12.35
CA ALA A 112 4.05 2.78 -12.24
C ALA A 112 3.31 1.98 -13.34
N VAL A 113 2.05 2.32 -13.65
CA VAL A 113 1.29 1.71 -14.75
C VAL A 113 1.99 1.91 -16.08
N ASP A 114 2.43 3.14 -16.38
CA ASP A 114 3.11 3.47 -17.63
C ASP A 114 4.46 2.73 -17.74
N ALA A 115 5.22 2.65 -16.65
CA ALA A 115 6.50 1.95 -16.62
C ALA A 115 6.34 0.43 -16.82
N VAL A 116 5.33 -0.19 -16.19
CA VAL A 116 5.04 -1.64 -16.35
C VAL A 116 4.59 -1.97 -17.77
N ARG A 117 3.81 -1.09 -18.43
CA ARG A 117 3.34 -1.30 -19.81
C ARG A 117 4.47 -1.22 -20.85
N GLY A 118 5.49 -0.44 -20.58
CA GLY A 118 6.51 -0.13 -21.57
C GLY A 118 7.58 -1.20 -21.75
N ASN A 119 7.91 -1.96 -20.70
CA ASN A 119 9.11 -2.80 -20.68
C ASN A 119 9.00 -3.98 -19.71
N ASP A 120 9.83 -5.00 -19.92
CA ASP A 120 10.12 -6.02 -18.92
C ASP A 120 11.12 -5.46 -17.89
N ALA A 121 10.60 -4.77 -16.90
CA ALA A 121 11.34 -4.12 -15.84
C ALA A 121 10.72 -4.39 -14.48
N VAL A 122 11.51 -4.26 -13.42
CA VAL A 122 11.01 -4.17 -12.04
C VAL A 122 10.78 -2.69 -11.75
N VAL A 123 9.53 -2.32 -11.52
CA VAL A 123 9.14 -0.94 -11.18
C VAL A 123 8.98 -0.83 -9.67
N LEU A 124 9.64 0.12 -9.02
CA LEU A 124 9.60 0.31 -7.58
C LEU A 124 9.21 1.77 -7.25
N SER A 125 8.42 1.97 -6.19
CA SER A 125 8.28 3.26 -5.53
C SER A 125 8.98 3.18 -4.18
N PRO A 126 10.20 3.75 -4.04
CA PRO A 126 10.96 3.66 -2.80
C PRO A 126 10.18 4.23 -1.61
N ALA A 127 10.26 3.57 -0.45
CA ALA A 127 9.73 4.06 0.80
C ALA A 127 10.82 4.72 1.65
N ILE A 128 10.43 5.66 2.50
CA ILE A 128 11.39 6.40 3.35
C ILE A 128 12.10 5.51 4.37
N ASP A 129 11.54 4.34 4.67
CA ASP A 129 12.12 3.34 5.58
C ASP A 129 13.15 2.41 4.93
N GLY A 130 13.41 2.57 3.61
CA GLY A 130 14.32 1.72 2.82
C GLY A 130 13.66 0.51 2.17
N GLY A 131 12.34 0.37 2.31
CA GLY A 131 11.49 -0.56 1.55
C GLY A 131 10.97 0.06 0.25
N TYR A 132 9.77 -0.34 -0.14
CA TYR A 132 9.01 0.27 -1.22
C TYR A 132 7.51 0.19 -0.94
N THR A 133 6.77 1.20 -1.36
CA THR A 133 5.31 1.25 -1.23
C THR A 133 4.60 0.44 -2.29
N LEU A 134 5.24 0.24 -3.45
CA LEU A 134 4.76 -0.64 -4.51
C LEU A 134 5.92 -1.32 -5.27
N ILE A 135 5.60 -2.48 -5.85
CA ILE A 135 6.42 -3.17 -6.86
C ILE A 135 5.55 -3.54 -8.05
N GLY A 136 6.01 -3.23 -9.26
CA GLY A 136 5.33 -3.52 -10.52
C GLY A 136 6.18 -4.41 -11.43
N LEU A 137 5.53 -5.38 -12.12
CA LEU A 137 6.18 -6.29 -13.05
C LEU A 137 5.24 -6.67 -14.19
N SER A 138 5.76 -6.80 -15.41
CA SER A 138 5.07 -7.38 -16.57
C SER A 138 5.28 -8.90 -16.68
N ARG A 139 6.26 -9.45 -15.97
CA ARG A 139 6.57 -10.88 -15.87
C ARG A 139 6.91 -11.30 -14.45
N ALA A 140 6.60 -12.54 -14.09
CA ALA A 140 6.90 -13.07 -12.76
C ALA A 140 8.37 -13.53 -12.65
N HIS A 141 9.24 -12.65 -12.21
CA HIS A 141 10.65 -12.91 -11.96
C HIS A 141 10.86 -13.45 -10.53
N ARG A 142 10.94 -14.78 -10.35
CA ARG A 142 11.12 -15.41 -9.02
C ARG A 142 12.30 -14.84 -8.23
N ARG A 143 13.43 -14.55 -8.92
CA ARG A 143 14.65 -14.08 -8.28
C ARG A 143 14.47 -12.74 -7.58
N VAL A 144 13.62 -11.88 -8.10
CA VAL A 144 13.34 -10.54 -7.53
C VAL A 144 12.80 -10.62 -6.10
N PHE A 145 12.13 -11.71 -5.75
CA PHE A 145 11.52 -11.93 -4.44
C PHE A 145 12.31 -12.88 -3.53
N ALA A 146 13.41 -13.48 -4.04
CA ALA A 146 14.19 -14.46 -3.31
C ALA A 146 15.33 -13.82 -2.49
N ASP A 147 15.57 -14.34 -1.29
CA ASP A 147 16.66 -13.89 -0.40
C ASP A 147 16.62 -12.38 -0.13
N ILE A 148 15.44 -11.84 0.05
CA ILE A 148 15.23 -10.45 0.45
C ILE A 148 15.12 -10.39 1.98
N PRO A 149 15.87 -9.50 2.65
CA PRO A 149 15.78 -9.31 4.09
C PRO A 149 14.54 -8.49 4.45
N TRP A 150 13.36 -9.11 4.33
CA TRP A 150 12.07 -8.44 4.58
C TRP A 150 12.03 -7.76 5.95
N SER A 151 11.30 -6.66 6.04
CA SER A 151 11.15 -5.84 7.25
C SER A 151 12.45 -5.18 7.71
N THR A 152 13.37 -4.89 6.80
CA THR A 152 14.60 -4.13 7.05
C THR A 152 14.75 -2.96 6.08
N PRO A 153 15.54 -1.92 6.41
CA PRO A 153 15.83 -0.81 5.49
C PRO A 153 16.62 -1.19 4.23
N ALA A 154 16.94 -2.45 4.06
CA ALA A 154 17.72 -2.95 2.92
C ALA A 154 16.84 -3.56 1.81
N VAL A 155 15.52 -3.64 1.99
CA VAL A 155 14.59 -4.32 1.07
C VAL A 155 14.71 -3.77 -0.36
N HIS A 156 14.61 -2.46 -0.56
CA HIS A 156 14.75 -1.85 -1.89
C HIS A 156 16.09 -2.22 -2.54
N ARG A 157 17.19 -2.02 -1.83
CA ARG A 157 18.54 -2.31 -2.33
C ARG A 157 18.70 -3.77 -2.75
N PHE A 158 18.27 -4.71 -1.92
CA PHE A 158 18.36 -6.14 -2.26
C PHE A 158 17.46 -6.51 -3.44
N THR A 159 16.26 -5.94 -3.54
CA THR A 159 15.37 -6.15 -4.70
C THR A 159 16.05 -5.69 -6.00
N VAL A 160 16.71 -4.53 -5.99
CA VAL A 160 17.51 -4.02 -7.12
C VAL A 160 18.67 -4.96 -7.46
N GLU A 161 19.40 -5.47 -6.44
CA GLU A 161 20.48 -6.45 -6.64
C GLU A 161 19.96 -7.72 -7.30
N ARG A 162 18.83 -8.27 -6.84
CA ARG A 162 18.21 -9.48 -7.43
C ARG A 162 17.77 -9.29 -8.87
N ALA A 163 17.19 -8.10 -9.18
CA ALA A 163 16.85 -7.78 -10.58
C ALA A 163 18.09 -7.74 -11.48
N ARG A 164 19.17 -7.11 -11.01
CA ARG A 164 20.46 -7.04 -11.74
C ARG A 164 21.07 -8.41 -11.99
N GLU A 165 21.00 -9.34 -11.02
CA GLU A 165 21.53 -10.71 -11.17
C GLU A 165 20.92 -11.45 -12.37
N ILE A 166 19.69 -11.11 -12.74
CA ILE A 166 18.98 -11.75 -13.86
C ILE A 166 18.86 -10.85 -15.09
N GLY A 167 19.57 -9.72 -15.09
CA GLY A 167 19.60 -8.79 -16.22
C GLY A 167 18.29 -8.02 -16.46
N VAL A 168 17.40 -7.93 -15.46
CA VAL A 168 16.16 -7.19 -15.56
C VAL A 168 16.39 -5.75 -15.09
N PRO A 169 16.06 -4.74 -15.90
CA PRO A 169 16.22 -3.34 -15.51
C PRO A 169 15.27 -2.98 -14.36
N VAL A 170 15.68 -2.00 -13.55
CA VAL A 170 14.86 -1.44 -12.49
C VAL A 170 14.51 0.01 -12.85
N VAL A 171 13.25 0.36 -12.64
CA VAL A 171 12.71 1.71 -12.81
C VAL A 171 12.13 2.17 -11.49
N ASP A 172 12.76 3.15 -10.86
CA ASP A 172 12.18 3.81 -9.69
C ASP A 172 11.23 4.91 -10.15
N VAL A 173 9.96 4.81 -9.74
CA VAL A 173 9.00 5.93 -9.80
C VAL A 173 9.13 6.75 -8.51
N PRO A 174 8.52 7.95 -8.42
CA PRO A 174 8.64 8.75 -7.21
C PRO A 174 8.29 7.95 -5.94
N GLY A 175 9.05 8.18 -4.88
CA GLY A 175 8.86 7.50 -3.59
C GLY A 175 7.71 8.07 -2.77
N TRP A 176 7.26 7.30 -1.79
CA TRP A 176 6.27 7.72 -0.80
C TRP A 176 6.62 7.14 0.58
N TYR A 177 5.66 7.15 1.50
CA TYR A 177 5.83 6.56 2.83
C TYR A 177 4.63 5.67 3.20
N ASP A 178 4.85 4.78 4.13
CA ASP A 178 3.87 3.96 4.79
C ASP A 178 3.77 4.33 6.28
N VAL A 179 2.61 4.03 6.87
CA VAL A 179 2.30 4.41 8.25
C VAL A 179 2.37 3.18 9.12
N ASP A 180 3.52 2.94 9.74
CA ASP A 180 3.80 1.71 10.47
C ASP A 180 3.99 1.88 11.98
N ASP A 181 4.33 3.09 12.41
CA ASP A 181 4.65 3.43 13.80
C ASP A 181 4.14 4.82 14.20
N ALA A 182 4.45 5.25 15.42
CA ALA A 182 4.01 6.54 15.94
C ALA A 182 4.61 7.74 15.19
N GLU A 183 5.82 7.62 14.66
CA GLU A 183 6.50 8.69 13.93
C GLU A 183 5.83 8.91 12.57
N THR A 184 5.60 7.85 11.82
CA THR A 184 4.92 7.90 10.53
C THR A 184 3.43 8.21 10.66
N LEU A 185 2.79 7.84 11.78
CA LEU A 185 1.43 8.31 12.10
C LEU A 185 1.40 9.83 12.32
N HIS A 186 2.37 10.37 13.05
CA HIS A 186 2.48 11.81 13.25
C HIS A 186 2.75 12.54 11.93
N LEU A 187 3.59 11.99 11.06
CA LEU A 187 3.82 12.51 9.71
C LEU A 187 2.49 12.57 8.90
N LEU A 188 1.69 11.51 8.96
CA LEU A 188 0.37 11.47 8.33
C LEU A 188 -0.57 12.55 8.88
N GLU A 189 -0.60 12.75 10.20
CA GLU A 189 -1.41 13.80 10.83
C GLU A 189 -0.99 15.20 10.34
N GLN A 190 0.32 15.44 10.24
CA GLN A 190 0.87 16.70 9.72
C GLN A 190 0.51 16.91 8.23
N GLU A 191 0.70 15.89 7.38
CA GLU A 191 0.31 15.93 5.96
C GLU A 191 -1.18 16.25 5.81
N LEU A 192 -2.02 15.54 6.54
CA LEU A 192 -3.47 15.76 6.51
C LEU A 192 -3.89 17.14 7.05
N ALA A 193 -3.08 17.76 7.88
CA ALA A 193 -3.26 19.17 8.31
C ALA A 193 -2.72 20.17 7.28
N GLY A 194 -2.10 19.73 6.18
CA GLY A 194 -1.59 20.57 5.10
C GLY A 194 -0.11 20.92 5.20
N ALA A 195 0.64 20.30 6.12
CA ALA A 195 2.09 20.47 6.18
C ALA A 195 2.76 19.85 4.92
N PRO A 196 3.81 20.48 4.38
CA PRO A 196 4.56 19.92 3.26
C PRO A 196 5.39 18.71 3.73
N LEU A 197 5.51 17.70 2.85
CA LEU A 197 6.38 16.56 3.07
C LEU A 197 7.76 16.85 2.46
N PRO A 198 8.86 16.79 3.21
CA PRO A 198 10.19 17.18 2.73
C PRO A 198 10.70 16.38 1.53
N PHE A 199 10.24 15.14 1.36
CA PHE A 199 10.66 14.21 0.30
C PHE A 199 9.71 14.22 -0.92
N ALA A 200 8.53 14.85 -0.82
CA ALA A 200 7.49 14.74 -1.85
C ALA A 200 7.70 15.67 -3.07
N GLY A 201 8.57 16.67 -2.97
CA GLY A 201 8.70 17.69 -4.02
C GLY A 201 7.36 18.37 -4.32
N ASP A 202 6.94 18.34 -5.58
CA ASP A 202 5.65 18.91 -6.01
C ASP A 202 4.47 17.93 -5.87
N LEU A 203 4.72 16.68 -5.46
CA LEU A 203 3.66 15.70 -5.29
C LEU A 203 2.72 16.09 -4.13
N ARG A 204 1.45 15.81 -4.33
CA ARG A 204 0.43 15.97 -3.30
C ARG A 204 -0.17 14.61 -2.99
N GLY A 205 -0.26 14.29 -1.70
CA GLY A 205 -0.91 13.08 -1.23
C GLY A 205 -2.39 13.02 -1.62
N ALA A 206 -2.92 11.81 -1.73
CA ALA A 206 -4.33 11.59 -1.90
C ALA A 206 -5.11 12.12 -0.67
N GLN A 207 -6.38 12.46 -0.85
CA GLN A 207 -7.19 13.15 0.17
C GLN A 207 -7.43 12.32 1.45
N ALA A 208 -7.41 10.99 1.34
CA ALA A 208 -7.62 10.05 2.43
C ALA A 208 -8.80 10.42 3.38
N PRO A 209 -10.03 10.55 2.86
CA PRO A 209 -11.14 11.11 3.62
C PRO A 209 -11.56 10.25 4.82
N ALA A 210 -11.50 8.91 4.70
CA ALA A 210 -11.86 8.02 5.81
C ALA A 210 -10.83 8.12 6.94
N THR A 211 -9.55 8.14 6.59
CA THR A 211 -8.43 8.31 7.54
C THR A 211 -8.50 9.68 8.22
N ARG A 212 -8.70 10.74 7.44
CA ARG A 212 -8.87 12.11 7.97
C ARG A 212 -10.02 12.19 8.96
N GLN A 213 -11.17 11.61 8.63
CA GLN A 213 -12.34 11.63 9.51
C GLN A 213 -12.08 10.84 10.80
N PHE A 214 -11.41 9.69 10.72
CA PHE A 214 -11.04 8.88 11.88
C PHE A 214 -10.14 9.66 12.83
N LEU A 215 -9.04 10.23 12.33
CA LEU A 215 -8.08 10.98 13.13
C LEU A 215 -8.71 12.25 13.74
N ALA A 216 -9.53 12.96 12.98
CA ALA A 216 -10.24 14.13 13.50
C ALA A 216 -11.19 13.79 14.67
N LYS A 217 -11.91 12.66 14.58
CA LYS A 217 -12.78 12.20 15.67
C LYS A 217 -11.99 11.78 16.91
N ARG A 218 -10.88 11.10 16.70
CA ARG A 218 -10.00 10.65 17.79
C ARG A 218 -9.38 11.84 18.53
N ASN A 219 -8.92 12.85 17.81
CA ASN A 219 -8.24 14.02 18.36
C ASN A 219 -9.22 15.10 18.86
N ALA A 220 -10.54 14.93 18.67
CA ALA A 220 -11.53 15.84 19.20
C ALA A 220 -11.51 15.80 20.75
N PRO A 221 -11.48 16.97 21.43
CA PRO A 221 -11.56 17.00 22.87
C PRO A 221 -12.87 16.33 23.32
N LEU A 222 -12.76 15.42 24.32
CA LEU A 222 -13.95 14.87 24.98
C LEU A 222 -14.82 16.06 25.40
N ARG A 223 -15.98 16.21 24.79
CA ARG A 223 -16.95 17.20 25.27
C ARG A 223 -17.24 16.86 26.74
N ALA A 224 -16.80 17.73 27.65
CA ALA A 224 -17.16 17.62 29.05
C ALA A 224 -18.68 17.47 29.11
N GLY A 225 -19.12 16.31 29.54
CA GLY A 225 -20.53 15.99 29.66
C GLY A 225 -21.19 17.08 30.47
N ALA A 226 -22.23 17.71 29.91
CA ALA A 226 -23.09 18.58 30.68
C ALA A 226 -23.70 17.75 31.81
N ILE A 227 -23.13 17.89 32.98
CA ILE A 227 -23.79 17.43 34.23
C ILE A 227 -24.97 18.37 34.38
N ARG A 228 -26.16 17.83 34.17
CA ARG A 228 -27.41 18.41 34.67
C ARG A 228 -27.86 17.67 35.92
#